data_1d028adacae40009a4162a788327493b
#
_entry.id   1d028adacae40009a4162a788327493b
#
_cell.length_a   1.000
_cell.length_b   1.000
_cell.length_c   1.000
_cell.angle_alpha   90.00
_cell.angle_beta   90.00
_cell.angle_gamma   90.00
#
_symmetry.space_group_name_H-M   'P 1'
#
loop_
_entity.id
_entity.type
_entity.pdbx_description
1 polymer ?
#
loop_
_entity_poly.entity_id
_entity_poly.type
_entity_poly.pdbx_seq_one_letter_code
_entity_poly.pdbx_strand_id
1 'polypeptide(L)'
;QEIIGPSYFSDQGQHISINYFGWENWGGWRSIFVQLCNLSNTNTWNTDEAALIGVGVGAGGDSGLNGIINIEGVNAPFVQDITGEIWEDFLGSSDAPRKQVVLLDKDLNHRFQFQYDGAELNEFELNELLDSIQILINEANLILGDLNNDQLVDVLDIILLVNIALGDSEFTLIGDMNNDGGINILDVVLLTIHILTN
;
A
#
# COMPACT_ATOMS: atom_id res chain seq x y z
N GLN A 1 -24.58 -9.53 -2.02
CA GLN A 1 -23.28 -9.48 -1.32
C GLN A 1 -22.33 -8.76 -2.27
N GLU A 2 -21.88 -7.59 -1.88
CA GLU A 2 -20.96 -6.79 -2.69
C GLU A 2 -19.57 -7.42 -2.61
N ILE A 3 -18.91 -7.65 -3.74
CA ILE A 3 -17.55 -8.18 -3.77
C ILE A 3 -16.63 -7.00 -3.54
N ILE A 4 -16.04 -6.92 -2.35
CA ILE A 4 -15.07 -5.91 -2.00
C ILE A 4 -13.68 -6.52 -2.22
N GLY A 5 -12.95 -5.98 -3.17
CA GLY A 5 -11.56 -6.34 -3.46
C GLY A 5 -10.65 -5.10 -3.42
N PRO A 6 -9.34 -5.24 -3.64
CA PRO A 6 -8.40 -4.12 -3.62
C PRO A 6 -8.81 -2.95 -4.55
N SER A 7 -9.37 -3.25 -5.73
CA SER A 7 -9.87 -2.23 -6.67
C SER A 7 -11.01 -1.37 -6.09
N TYR A 8 -11.85 -1.91 -5.22
CA TYR A 8 -12.89 -1.12 -4.55
C TYR A 8 -12.30 0.03 -3.74
N PHE A 9 -11.20 -0.21 -3.04
CA PHE A 9 -10.54 0.80 -2.21
C PHE A 9 -9.82 1.84 -3.05
N SER A 10 -9.22 1.45 -4.17
CA SER A 10 -8.64 2.39 -5.14
C SER A 10 -9.69 3.37 -5.66
N ASP A 11 -10.92 2.90 -5.95
CA ASP A 11 -12.03 3.75 -6.36
C ASP A 11 -12.51 4.74 -5.27
N GLN A 12 -12.15 4.47 -3.99
CA GLN A 12 -12.43 5.36 -2.86
C GLN A 12 -11.26 6.32 -2.53
N GLY A 13 -10.22 6.34 -3.37
CA GLY A 13 -9.01 7.14 -3.14
C GLY A 13 -7.96 6.47 -2.27
N GLN A 14 -8.20 5.24 -1.81
CA GLN A 14 -7.22 4.45 -1.06
C GLN A 14 -6.33 3.70 -2.03
N HIS A 15 -5.15 4.22 -2.26
CA HIS A 15 -4.25 3.73 -3.30
C HIS A 15 -3.39 2.53 -2.86
N ILE A 16 -3.26 2.31 -1.55
CA ILE A 16 -2.45 1.21 -1.00
C ILE A 16 -3.37 0.18 -0.36
N SER A 17 -3.10 -1.10 -0.63
CA SER A 17 -3.84 -2.21 -0.04
C SER A 17 -2.94 -3.02 0.89
N ILE A 18 -3.35 -3.13 2.15
CA ILE A 18 -2.70 -3.92 3.21
C ILE A 18 -3.52 -5.18 3.39
N ASN A 19 -3.04 -6.32 2.90
CA ASN A 19 -3.77 -7.58 2.90
C ASN A 19 -3.18 -8.53 3.94
N TYR A 20 -3.92 -8.81 5.00
CA TYR A 20 -3.51 -9.74 6.04
C TYR A 20 -4.11 -11.12 5.81
N PHE A 21 -3.26 -12.13 5.67
CA PHE A 21 -3.61 -13.52 5.42
C PHE A 21 -3.54 -14.38 6.69
N GLY A 22 -4.65 -14.95 7.11
CA GLY A 22 -4.73 -15.74 8.33
C GLY A 22 -5.80 -16.82 8.31
N TRP A 23 -5.84 -17.66 9.34
CA TRP A 23 -6.91 -18.64 9.54
C TRP A 23 -7.97 -18.13 10.49
N GLU A 24 -9.23 -18.30 10.12
CA GLU A 24 -10.39 -17.80 10.86
C GLU A 24 -10.54 -18.38 12.27
N ASN A 25 -10.04 -19.59 12.50
CA ASN A 25 -10.32 -20.36 13.71
C ASN A 25 -9.18 -20.39 14.75
N TRP A 26 -8.06 -19.68 14.53
CA TRP A 26 -6.89 -19.77 15.41
C TRP A 26 -6.61 -18.46 16.16
N GLY A 27 -6.57 -18.53 17.52
CA GLY A 27 -6.42 -17.36 18.37
C GLY A 27 -5.18 -16.50 18.08
N GLY A 28 -4.04 -17.10 17.72
CA GLY A 28 -2.80 -16.36 17.52
C GLY A 28 -2.75 -15.46 16.27
N TRP A 29 -3.50 -15.75 15.21
CA TRP A 29 -3.53 -14.86 14.05
C TRP A 29 -4.60 -13.77 14.20
N ARG A 30 -5.66 -14.03 14.96
CA ARG A 30 -6.65 -13.02 15.30
C ARG A 30 -6.01 -11.86 16.03
N SER A 31 -5.05 -12.12 16.91
CA SER A 31 -4.34 -11.08 17.66
C SER A 31 -3.61 -10.12 16.74
N ILE A 32 -2.90 -10.60 15.71
CA ILE A 32 -2.23 -9.74 14.73
C ILE A 32 -3.26 -8.92 13.95
N PHE A 33 -4.35 -9.53 13.47
CA PHE A 33 -5.39 -8.78 12.74
C PHE A 33 -6.05 -7.72 13.61
N VAL A 34 -6.36 -8.04 14.87
CA VAL A 34 -6.87 -7.06 15.85
C VAL A 34 -5.86 -5.93 16.08
N GLN A 35 -4.57 -6.25 16.20
CA GLN A 35 -3.51 -5.24 16.33
C GLN A 35 -3.47 -4.33 15.10
N LEU A 36 -3.52 -4.86 13.89
CA LEU A 36 -3.56 -4.09 12.64
C LEU A 36 -4.82 -3.22 12.56
N CYS A 37 -6.00 -3.74 12.93
CA CYS A 37 -7.23 -2.95 13.02
C CYS A 37 -7.10 -1.80 14.02
N ASN A 38 -6.50 -2.02 15.19
CA ASN A 38 -6.29 -0.98 16.18
C ASN A 38 -5.34 0.11 15.67
N LEU A 39 -4.28 -0.26 14.96
CA LEU A 39 -3.36 0.68 14.32
C LEU A 39 -4.07 1.51 13.25
N SER A 40 -4.91 0.87 12.42
CA SER A 40 -5.78 1.55 11.46
C SER A 40 -6.73 2.51 12.15
N ASN A 41 -7.41 2.08 13.22
CA ASN A 41 -8.36 2.90 13.98
C ASN A 41 -7.71 4.11 14.66
N THR A 42 -6.43 4.03 14.97
CA THR A 42 -5.66 5.13 15.60
C THR A 42 -4.94 6.00 14.57
N ASN A 43 -5.18 5.77 13.27
CA ASN A 43 -4.50 6.46 12.16
C ASN A 43 -2.97 6.39 12.28
N THR A 44 -2.45 5.21 12.66
CA THR A 44 -0.99 4.99 12.73
C THR A 44 -0.34 5.08 11.34
N TRP A 45 -1.10 4.77 10.28
CA TRP A 45 -0.83 5.19 8.90
C TRP A 45 -2.00 6.02 8.38
N ASN A 46 -1.82 6.69 7.24
CA ASN A 46 -2.91 7.43 6.61
C ASN A 46 -3.97 6.47 6.03
N THR A 47 -5.08 6.32 6.73
CA THR A 47 -6.17 5.41 6.35
C THR A 47 -7.01 5.92 5.18
N ASP A 48 -6.89 7.19 4.81
CA ASP A 48 -7.51 7.74 3.60
C ASP A 48 -6.76 7.28 2.33
N GLU A 49 -5.51 6.84 2.48
CA GLU A 49 -4.64 6.41 1.38
C GLU A 49 -4.34 4.91 1.39
N ALA A 50 -4.39 4.25 2.56
CA ALA A 50 -4.07 2.84 2.71
C ALA A 50 -5.15 2.06 3.45
N ALA A 51 -5.76 1.09 2.78
CA ALA A 51 -6.83 0.25 3.30
C ALA A 51 -6.32 -1.08 3.84
N LEU A 52 -6.79 -1.46 5.04
CA LEU A 52 -6.55 -2.78 5.62
C LEU A 52 -7.67 -3.75 5.23
N ILE A 53 -7.29 -4.95 4.76
CA ILE A 53 -8.19 -6.05 4.42
C ILE A 53 -7.70 -7.33 5.10
N GLY A 54 -8.58 -8.05 5.76
CA GLY A 54 -8.30 -9.41 6.23
C GLY A 54 -8.73 -10.44 5.19
N VAL A 55 -7.90 -11.44 4.93
CA VAL A 55 -8.20 -12.58 4.06
C VAL A 55 -8.06 -13.86 4.87
N GLY A 56 -9.15 -14.57 5.07
CA GLY A 56 -9.19 -15.82 5.81
C GLY A 56 -9.40 -17.04 4.93
N VAL A 57 -8.52 -18.03 5.07
CA VAL A 57 -8.72 -19.34 4.49
C VAL A 57 -9.11 -20.30 5.60
N GLY A 58 -10.15 -21.06 5.43
CA GLY A 58 -10.49 -22.09 6.40
C GLY A 58 -11.84 -22.74 6.23
N ALA A 59 -11.93 -23.94 6.77
CA ALA A 59 -13.14 -24.77 6.78
C ALA A 59 -14.18 -24.31 7.83
N GLY A 60 -13.99 -23.16 8.46
CA GLY A 60 -14.85 -22.66 9.52
C GLY A 60 -16.23 -22.16 9.08
N GLY A 61 -16.41 -21.89 7.80
CA GLY A 61 -17.62 -21.34 7.24
C GLY A 61 -18.06 -20.08 7.99
N ASP A 62 -19.37 -19.84 8.06
CA ASP A 62 -19.98 -18.69 8.75
C ASP A 62 -19.55 -18.56 10.23
N SER A 63 -19.20 -19.65 10.88
CA SER A 63 -18.76 -19.67 12.28
C SER A 63 -17.38 -19.01 12.45
N GLY A 64 -16.45 -19.27 11.52
CA GLY A 64 -15.13 -18.64 11.52
C GLY A 64 -15.22 -17.14 11.28
N LEU A 65 -15.96 -16.76 10.23
CA LEU A 65 -16.20 -15.36 9.88
C LEU A 65 -16.84 -14.58 11.05
N ASN A 66 -17.92 -15.12 11.64
CA ASN A 66 -18.57 -14.51 12.81
C ASN A 66 -17.63 -14.37 14.02
N GLY A 67 -16.68 -15.30 14.16
CA GLY A 67 -15.66 -15.22 15.21
C GLY A 67 -14.69 -14.07 15.06
N ILE A 68 -14.59 -13.45 13.88
CA ILE A 68 -13.69 -12.32 13.59
C ILE A 68 -14.44 -11.00 13.61
N ILE A 69 -15.51 -10.90 12.85
CA ILE A 69 -16.26 -9.65 12.68
C ILE A 69 -16.92 -9.17 13.99
N ASN A 70 -17.07 -10.06 14.98
CA ASN A 70 -17.62 -9.74 16.30
C ASN A 70 -16.54 -9.43 17.35
N ILE A 71 -15.24 -9.38 16.99
CA ILE A 71 -14.19 -8.96 17.91
C ILE A 71 -14.25 -7.44 18.03
N GLU A 72 -14.24 -6.93 19.26
CA GLU A 72 -14.17 -5.49 19.53
C GLU A 72 -12.91 -4.88 18.90
N GLY A 73 -13.08 -3.77 18.17
CA GLY A 73 -11.99 -3.08 17.48
C GLY A 73 -11.73 -3.58 16.06
N VAL A 74 -12.32 -4.70 15.61
CA VAL A 74 -12.24 -5.17 14.23
C VAL A 74 -13.29 -4.46 13.38
N ASN A 75 -12.84 -3.49 12.59
CA ASN A 75 -13.68 -2.73 11.67
C ASN A 75 -13.17 -2.76 10.22
N ALA A 76 -12.01 -3.37 9.97
CA ALA A 76 -11.53 -3.60 8.61
C ALA A 76 -12.37 -4.70 7.92
N PRO A 77 -12.59 -4.59 6.60
CA PRO A 77 -13.22 -5.63 5.81
C PRO A 77 -12.48 -6.96 5.94
N PHE A 78 -13.26 -8.04 5.93
CA PHE A 78 -12.72 -9.39 5.98
C PHE A 78 -13.32 -10.23 4.87
N VAL A 79 -12.47 -10.83 4.05
CA VAL A 79 -12.83 -11.72 2.94
C VAL A 79 -12.58 -13.17 3.34
N GLN A 80 -13.57 -14.02 3.14
CA GLN A 80 -13.42 -15.46 3.33
C GLN A 80 -13.05 -16.13 2.01
N ASP A 81 -11.83 -16.64 1.94
CA ASP A 81 -11.34 -17.45 0.82
C ASP A 81 -11.65 -18.94 1.06
N ILE A 82 -12.84 -19.37 0.60
CA ILE A 82 -13.32 -20.74 0.81
C ILE A 82 -12.54 -21.73 -0.04
N THR A 83 -12.09 -21.34 -1.22
CA THR A 83 -11.42 -22.20 -2.19
C THR A 83 -9.91 -22.19 -2.06
N GLY A 84 -9.33 -21.18 -1.42
CA GLY A 84 -7.89 -20.95 -1.36
C GLY A 84 -7.32 -20.28 -2.62
N GLU A 85 -8.17 -19.85 -3.56
CA GLU A 85 -7.75 -19.22 -4.82
C GLU A 85 -7.10 -17.84 -4.57
N ILE A 86 -7.67 -17.02 -3.69
CA ILE A 86 -7.09 -15.72 -3.34
C ILE A 86 -5.73 -15.93 -2.67
N TRP A 87 -5.65 -16.93 -1.79
CA TRP A 87 -4.42 -17.29 -1.11
C TRP A 87 -3.32 -17.74 -2.09
N GLU A 88 -3.69 -18.57 -3.07
CA GLU A 88 -2.78 -19.03 -4.11
C GLU A 88 -2.31 -17.88 -5.02
N ASP A 89 -3.21 -17.00 -5.43
CA ASP A 89 -2.90 -15.85 -6.29
C ASP A 89 -1.95 -14.85 -5.62
N PHE A 90 -2.14 -14.58 -4.32
CA PHE A 90 -1.32 -13.62 -3.58
C PHE A 90 0.00 -14.22 -3.05
N LEU A 91 -0.03 -15.46 -2.57
CA LEU A 91 1.08 -16.07 -1.86
C LEU A 91 1.78 -17.17 -2.67
N GLY A 92 1.29 -17.45 -3.88
CA GLY A 92 1.87 -18.43 -4.81
C GLY A 92 1.55 -19.89 -4.46
N SER A 93 0.75 -20.14 -3.42
CA SER A 93 0.31 -21.48 -3.03
C SER A 93 -0.88 -21.41 -2.08
N SER A 94 -1.87 -22.27 -2.28
CA SER A 94 -3.02 -22.43 -1.37
C SER A 94 -2.62 -22.95 0.03
N ASP A 95 -1.41 -23.55 0.14
CA ASP A 95 -0.82 -24.03 1.39
C ASP A 95 0.27 -23.10 1.95
N ALA A 96 0.37 -21.87 1.43
CA ALA A 96 1.35 -20.89 1.91
C ALA A 96 1.24 -20.66 3.43
N PRO A 97 2.35 -20.34 4.12
CA PRO A 97 2.33 -20.07 5.55
C PRO A 97 1.34 -18.98 5.92
N ARG A 98 0.81 -19.03 7.10
CA ARG A 98 -0.16 -18.10 7.68
C ARG A 98 0.53 -16.91 8.33
N LYS A 99 -0.25 -15.90 8.72
CA LYS A 99 0.23 -14.67 9.34
C LYS A 99 1.13 -13.89 8.39
N GLN A 100 0.68 -13.72 7.17
CA GLN A 100 1.37 -12.92 6.19
C GLN A 100 0.64 -11.60 5.96
N VAL A 101 1.40 -10.56 5.70
CA VAL A 101 0.90 -9.29 5.19
C VAL A 101 1.48 -9.06 3.80
N VAL A 102 0.63 -8.79 2.85
CA VAL A 102 1.01 -8.40 1.49
C VAL A 102 0.58 -6.97 1.27
N LEU A 103 1.52 -6.12 0.83
CA LEU A 103 1.24 -4.75 0.43
C LEU A 103 1.19 -4.64 -1.08
N LEU A 104 0.11 -4.05 -1.59
CA LEU A 104 -0.03 -3.69 -2.99
C LEU A 104 0.09 -2.18 -3.13
N ASP A 105 0.72 -1.73 -4.22
CA ASP A 105 0.77 -0.32 -4.59
C ASP A 105 -0.53 0.16 -5.28
N LYS A 106 -0.56 1.43 -5.69
CA LYS A 106 -1.72 2.05 -6.35
C LYS A 106 -2.14 1.37 -7.67
N ASP A 107 -1.23 0.64 -8.30
CA ASP A 107 -1.47 -0.09 -9.55
C ASP A 107 -1.76 -1.58 -9.28
N LEU A 108 -1.97 -1.94 -8.00
CA LEU A 108 -2.22 -3.28 -7.47
C LEU A 108 -1.06 -4.26 -7.68
N ASN A 109 0.15 -3.76 -7.87
CA ASN A 109 1.32 -4.62 -7.92
C ASN A 109 1.73 -5.06 -6.52
N HIS A 110 2.13 -6.32 -6.38
CA HIS A 110 2.71 -6.87 -5.16
C HIS A 110 4.09 -6.25 -4.91
N ARG A 111 4.23 -5.50 -3.81
CA ARG A 111 5.45 -4.74 -3.50
C ARG A 111 6.21 -5.32 -2.31
N PHE A 112 5.52 -5.65 -1.23
CA PHE A 112 6.12 -6.20 -0.02
C PHE A 112 5.31 -7.38 0.48
N GLN A 113 6.01 -8.34 1.11
CA GLN A 113 5.41 -9.50 1.76
C GLN A 113 6.17 -9.81 3.05
N PHE A 114 5.43 -9.87 4.15
CA PHE A 114 5.94 -10.16 5.48
C PHE A 114 5.32 -11.44 6.01
N GLN A 115 6.10 -12.25 6.71
CA GLN A 115 5.61 -13.40 7.45
C GLN A 115 5.94 -13.24 8.92
N TYR A 116 4.94 -13.41 9.77
CA TYR A 116 5.07 -13.26 11.21
C TYR A 116 4.85 -14.59 11.94
N ASP A 117 5.70 -14.88 12.95
CA ASP A 117 5.61 -16.10 13.73
C ASP A 117 4.95 -15.88 15.11
N GLY A 118 5.04 -14.67 15.66
CA GLY A 118 4.49 -14.27 16.94
C GLY A 118 2.96 -14.30 17.04
N ALA A 119 2.44 -14.11 18.23
CA ALA A 119 1.01 -13.83 18.46
C ALA A 119 0.67 -12.36 18.21
N GLU A 120 1.64 -11.48 18.31
CA GLU A 120 1.57 -10.04 18.05
C GLU A 120 2.83 -9.62 17.29
N LEU A 121 2.75 -8.53 16.53
CA LEU A 121 3.90 -7.89 15.90
C LEU A 121 4.76 -7.27 17.01
N ASN A 122 6.04 -7.59 17.01
CA ASN A 122 6.99 -6.89 17.86
C ASN A 122 7.33 -5.50 17.27
N GLU A 123 8.07 -4.69 18.02
CA GLU A 123 8.39 -3.31 17.62
C GLU A 123 9.18 -3.25 16.30
N PHE A 124 10.09 -4.18 16.05
CA PHE A 124 10.85 -4.23 14.81
C PHE A 124 9.96 -4.57 13.60
N GLU A 125 9.15 -5.63 13.71
CA GLU A 125 8.22 -6.05 12.67
C GLU A 125 7.19 -4.96 12.35
N LEU A 126 6.72 -4.26 13.39
CA LEU A 126 5.78 -3.16 13.25
C LEU A 126 6.41 -1.98 12.50
N ASN A 127 7.62 -1.57 12.88
CA ASN A 127 8.29 -0.45 12.23
C ASN A 127 8.59 -0.77 10.76
N GLU A 128 9.06 -1.99 10.45
CA GLU A 128 9.31 -2.43 9.08
C GLU A 128 8.03 -2.38 8.21
N LEU A 129 6.90 -2.81 8.77
CA LEU A 129 5.60 -2.73 8.09
C LEU A 129 5.17 -1.27 7.86
N LEU A 130 5.25 -0.42 8.88
CA LEU A 130 4.85 0.99 8.80
C LEU A 130 5.73 1.77 7.81
N ASP A 131 7.03 1.54 7.83
CA ASP A 131 7.97 2.17 6.88
C ASP A 131 7.63 1.77 5.44
N SER A 132 7.29 0.49 5.22
CA SER A 132 6.91 0.00 3.89
C SER A 132 5.57 0.58 3.41
N ILE A 133 4.60 0.73 4.29
CA ILE A 133 3.33 1.42 3.99
C ILE A 133 3.60 2.88 3.62
N GLN A 134 4.43 3.57 4.40
CA GLN A 134 4.75 4.97 4.15
C GLN A 134 5.52 5.18 2.83
N ILE A 135 6.41 4.24 2.47
CA ILE A 135 7.09 4.25 1.16
C ILE A 135 6.06 4.21 0.04
N LEU A 136 5.09 3.29 0.11
CA LEU A 136 4.06 3.17 -0.94
C LEU A 136 3.13 4.38 -1.01
N ILE A 137 2.75 4.95 0.14
CA ILE A 137 1.96 6.19 0.21
C ILE A 137 2.74 7.34 -0.45
N ASN A 138 4.01 7.50 -0.12
CA ASN A 138 4.84 8.54 -0.71
C ASN A 138 4.96 8.35 -2.24
N GLU A 139 5.20 7.11 -2.71
CA GLU A 139 5.26 6.81 -4.14
C GLU A 139 3.94 7.08 -4.86
N ALA A 140 2.79 6.77 -4.22
CA ALA A 140 1.46 7.02 -4.78
C ALA A 140 1.17 8.50 -4.96
N ASN A 141 1.74 9.33 -4.08
CA ASN A 141 1.56 10.78 -4.07
C ASN A 141 2.60 11.55 -4.89
N LEU A 142 3.55 10.85 -5.53
CA LEU A 142 4.50 11.51 -6.42
C LEU A 142 3.78 12.13 -7.61
N ILE A 143 3.94 13.44 -7.77
CA ILE A 143 3.45 14.19 -8.91
C ILE A 143 4.61 14.40 -9.88
N LEU A 144 4.44 13.95 -11.11
CA LEU A 144 5.46 14.15 -12.15
C LEU A 144 5.68 15.65 -12.38
N GLY A 145 6.92 16.09 -12.20
CA GLY A 145 7.31 17.49 -12.31
C GLY A 145 7.28 18.29 -11.00
N ASP A 146 6.79 17.74 -9.90
CA ASP A 146 6.84 18.36 -8.56
C ASP A 146 8.17 17.95 -7.87
N LEU A 147 9.23 18.70 -8.15
CA LEU A 147 10.58 18.35 -7.67
C LEU A 147 10.85 18.81 -6.23
N ASN A 148 10.08 19.79 -5.73
CA ASN A 148 10.20 20.25 -4.35
C ASN A 148 9.21 19.56 -3.39
N ASN A 149 8.30 18.72 -3.94
CA ASN A 149 7.30 17.94 -3.23
C ASN A 149 6.34 18.81 -2.38
N ASP A 150 5.95 19.97 -2.92
CA ASP A 150 4.98 20.87 -2.28
C ASP A 150 3.54 20.69 -2.80
N GLN A 151 3.33 19.66 -3.64
CA GLN A 151 2.08 19.29 -4.31
C GLN A 151 1.63 20.29 -5.41
N LEU A 152 2.50 21.18 -5.82
CA LEU A 152 2.28 22.09 -6.93
C LEU A 152 3.37 21.87 -7.98
N VAL A 153 2.98 21.86 -9.24
CA VAL A 153 3.96 21.84 -10.34
C VAL A 153 4.05 23.28 -10.88
N ASP A 154 5.12 23.98 -10.50
CA ASP A 154 5.26 25.39 -10.81
C ASP A 154 6.69 25.80 -11.24
N VAL A 155 6.96 27.10 -11.29
CA VAL A 155 8.27 27.63 -11.72
C VAL A 155 9.42 27.25 -10.79
N LEU A 156 9.16 26.92 -9.52
CA LEU A 156 10.19 26.51 -8.58
C LEU A 156 10.75 25.14 -8.99
N ASP A 157 9.90 24.25 -9.51
CA ASP A 157 10.30 22.95 -10.02
C ASP A 157 11.16 23.06 -11.27
N ILE A 158 10.84 24.02 -12.15
CA ILE A 158 11.70 24.29 -13.32
C ILE A 158 13.12 24.66 -12.86
N ILE A 159 13.26 25.49 -11.81
CA ILE A 159 14.57 25.88 -11.28
C ILE A 159 15.32 24.66 -10.76
N LEU A 160 14.65 23.78 -10.02
CA LEU A 160 15.24 22.55 -9.52
C LEU A 160 15.64 21.62 -10.66
N LEU A 161 14.75 21.43 -11.64
CA LEU A 161 15.00 20.59 -12.81
C LEU A 161 16.19 21.07 -13.65
N VAL A 162 16.35 22.38 -13.80
CA VAL A 162 17.53 22.98 -14.45
C VAL A 162 18.81 22.64 -13.72
N ASN A 163 18.84 22.72 -12.37
CA ASN A 163 20.01 22.38 -11.58
C ASN A 163 20.39 20.89 -11.73
N ILE A 164 19.37 20.00 -11.78
CA ILE A 164 19.60 18.58 -12.03
C ILE A 164 20.16 18.36 -13.43
N ALA A 165 19.58 19.00 -14.45
CA ALA A 165 20.01 18.90 -15.85
C ALA A 165 21.43 19.43 -16.07
N LEU A 166 21.90 20.37 -15.24
CA LEU A 166 23.29 20.89 -15.24
C LEU A 166 24.26 20.00 -14.45
N GLY A 167 23.76 19.03 -13.70
CA GLY A 167 24.56 18.10 -12.89
C GLY A 167 24.87 18.63 -11.49
N ASP A 168 24.21 19.68 -11.04
CA ASP A 168 24.40 20.28 -9.71
C ASP A 168 23.59 19.59 -8.60
N SER A 169 22.72 18.63 -8.95
CA SER A 169 21.84 17.90 -8.03
C SER A 169 21.66 16.44 -8.46
N GLU A 170 21.23 15.59 -7.51
CA GLU A 170 21.01 14.18 -7.76
C GLU A 170 19.81 13.93 -8.72
N PHE A 171 19.90 12.84 -9.48
CA PHE A 171 18.84 12.39 -10.38
C PHE A 171 17.59 12.01 -9.60
N THR A 172 16.42 12.40 -10.11
CA THR A 172 15.11 11.99 -9.58
C THR A 172 14.16 11.63 -10.72
N LEU A 173 13.45 10.51 -10.59
CA LEU A 173 12.52 10.03 -11.63
C LEU A 173 11.37 10.99 -11.93
N ILE A 174 10.95 11.81 -10.96
CA ILE A 174 9.86 12.78 -11.16
C ILE A 174 10.25 13.98 -12.05
N GLY A 175 11.55 14.13 -12.33
CA GLY A 175 12.05 15.13 -13.26
C GLY A 175 12.19 14.64 -14.70
N ASP A 176 12.11 13.33 -14.96
CA ASP A 176 12.17 12.72 -16.29
C ASP A 176 10.79 12.82 -16.98
N MET A 177 10.53 13.98 -17.56
CA MET A 177 9.22 14.33 -18.15
C MET A 177 8.90 13.56 -19.41
N ASN A 178 9.90 12.98 -20.10
CA ASN A 178 9.73 12.21 -21.33
C ASN A 178 9.93 10.72 -21.14
N ASN A 179 10.31 10.30 -19.91
CA ASN A 179 10.56 8.90 -19.52
C ASN A 179 11.61 8.20 -20.40
N ASP A 180 12.70 8.93 -20.78
CA ASP A 180 13.81 8.39 -21.56
C ASP A 180 14.95 7.84 -20.69
N GLY A 181 14.83 7.93 -19.37
CA GLY A 181 15.79 7.46 -18.37
C GLY A 181 16.90 8.46 -18.04
N GLY A 182 16.80 9.71 -18.49
CA GLY A 182 17.76 10.75 -18.20
C GLY A 182 17.13 12.13 -18.05
N ILE A 183 17.68 12.98 -17.16
CA ILE A 183 17.25 14.36 -17.03
C ILE A 183 18.15 15.27 -17.85
N ASN A 184 17.55 16.03 -18.76
CA ASN A 184 18.24 16.95 -19.65
C ASN A 184 17.35 18.14 -20.03
N ILE A 185 17.80 18.96 -20.96
CA ILE A 185 17.07 20.20 -21.35
C ILE A 185 15.68 19.91 -21.95
N LEU A 186 15.44 18.71 -22.49
CA LEU A 186 14.12 18.36 -23.04
C LEU A 186 13.08 18.26 -21.95
N ASP A 187 13.47 17.73 -20.78
CA ASP A 187 12.58 17.62 -19.62
C ASP A 187 12.20 19.01 -19.09
N VAL A 188 13.16 19.92 -19.03
CA VAL A 188 12.92 21.33 -18.67
C VAL A 188 11.91 21.97 -19.60
N VAL A 189 12.05 21.74 -20.92
CA VAL A 189 11.11 22.25 -21.92
C VAL A 189 9.72 21.65 -21.73
N LEU A 190 9.64 20.33 -21.51
CA LEU A 190 8.36 19.63 -21.30
C LEU A 190 7.67 20.10 -20.02
N LEU A 191 8.40 20.24 -18.90
CA LEU A 191 7.85 20.77 -17.66
C LEU A 191 7.35 22.21 -17.83
N THR A 192 8.11 23.04 -18.55
CA THR A 192 7.69 24.41 -18.85
C THR A 192 6.39 24.43 -19.66
N ILE A 193 6.26 23.57 -20.68
CA ILE A 193 5.04 23.45 -21.48
C ILE A 193 3.89 22.96 -20.59
N HIS A 194 4.13 21.96 -19.74
CA HIS A 194 3.12 21.45 -18.83
C HIS A 194 2.54 22.55 -17.93
N ILE A 195 3.39 23.37 -17.32
CA ILE A 195 2.98 24.49 -16.44
C ILE A 195 2.20 25.57 -17.21
N LEU A 196 2.57 25.85 -18.47
CA LEU A 196 1.91 26.88 -19.25
C LEU A 196 0.56 26.45 -19.84
N THR A 197 0.26 25.16 -19.87
CA THR A 197 -0.95 24.61 -20.50
C THR A 197 -1.99 24.09 -19.50
N ASN A 198 -1.67 24.01 -18.21
CA ASN A 198 -2.57 23.68 -17.11
C ASN A 198 -2.86 24.91 -16.25
#